data_b175f51f1256ab93dc35a8b4aabe4df6
#
_entry.id   b175f51f1256ab93dc35a8b4aabe4df6
#
_cell.length_a   1.000
_cell.length_b   1.000
_cell.length_c   1.000
_cell.angle_alpha   90.00
_cell.angle_beta   90.00
_cell.angle_gamma   90.00
#
_symmetry.space_group_name_H-M   'P 1'
#
loop_
_entity.id
_entity.type
_entity.pdbx_description
1 polymer ?
#
loop_
_entity_poly.entity_id
_entity_poly.type
_entity_poly.pdbx_seq_one_letter_code
_entity_poly.pdbx_strand_id
1 'polypeptide(L)'
;MFHDRYFLERLLGRGNFSEVWLAKDVKTDIQVALKIYAPATGLDDHGMNVLSREFAIVVNANQKNLLKPIYYDSYERKPYLVLPYCKNGSILRLVGKFTEDDAWHLFRDVAAGLAFLHSMNPTLIHQDIKPDNIMIGDNGLYMITDFGVSAHAKSTLRKSMSTAFASAGTTAYMAPERFSKDNAPIKANDVWSLGAMVYEMLTSDVPFTSPGIEGGLLQKQGAEIPDLPAQYSPQLNQLIHMCLNEEPWERPTAEQVAEYAQIAIDGGDPFPGPEPWHVKYRIPIMISSSILVLLLIIVAVVKFYKPSPVIPEVELTGIAKAAILMRSTSTSQEGLELLNELAGEGNADATYLLSRLYFGKINNEYDADSIRNMRQTLLDGSAIKTNFDKAHELLLKTIELNPKEYHALYELGRDCLAGNNRDHEKELSSEDFQKANEYFTKALEYAKESNDQDYVERIEEQLEMIKTVIE
;
A
#
# COMPACT_ATOMS: atom_id res chain seq x y z
N MET A 1 5.02 2.47 -42.52
CA MET A 1 4.22 1.34 -41.96
C MET A 1 5.06 0.67 -40.89
N PHE A 2 4.46 0.33 -39.80
CA PHE A 2 5.07 -0.46 -38.73
C PHE A 2 4.33 -1.80 -38.65
N HIS A 3 5.08 -2.91 -38.71
CA HIS A 3 4.56 -4.29 -38.66
C HIS A 3 3.46 -4.54 -39.72
N ASP A 4 3.57 -3.92 -40.95
CA ASP A 4 2.62 -4.01 -42.05
C ASP A 4 1.15 -3.76 -41.69
N ARG A 5 0.90 -3.20 -40.53
CA ARG A 5 -0.43 -2.97 -39.96
C ARG A 5 -0.68 -1.54 -39.50
N TYR A 6 0.33 -0.87 -38.95
CA TYR A 6 0.13 0.43 -38.32
C TYR A 6 0.79 1.53 -39.16
N PHE A 7 -0.03 2.46 -39.66
CA PHE A 7 0.48 3.67 -40.32
C PHE A 7 0.77 4.72 -39.24
N LEU A 8 2.04 5.02 -38.97
CA LEU A 8 2.46 6.01 -37.98
C LEU A 8 2.17 7.41 -38.53
N GLU A 9 1.26 8.14 -37.88
CA GLU A 9 0.81 9.46 -38.28
C GLU A 9 1.65 10.58 -37.65
N ARG A 10 1.81 10.51 -36.31
CA ARG A 10 2.45 11.56 -35.50
C ARG A 10 3.05 10.99 -34.25
N LEU A 11 4.25 11.44 -33.88
CA LEU A 11 4.85 11.15 -32.58
C LEU A 11 4.07 11.90 -31.50
N LEU A 12 3.54 11.19 -30.49
CA LEU A 12 2.81 11.72 -29.35
C LEU A 12 3.75 12.02 -28.20
N GLY A 13 4.77 11.17 -27.98
CA GLY A 13 5.76 11.35 -26.92
C GLY A 13 6.96 10.44 -27.10
N ARG A 14 8.07 10.82 -26.47
CA ARG A 14 9.30 10.03 -26.40
C ARG A 14 9.75 9.95 -24.95
N GLY A 15 9.84 8.73 -24.42
CA GLY A 15 10.40 8.44 -23.12
C GLY A 15 11.82 7.88 -23.22
N ASN A 16 12.42 7.58 -22.07
CA ASN A 16 13.78 7.04 -22.01
C ASN A 16 13.94 5.68 -22.73
N PHE A 17 12.86 4.88 -22.78
CA PHE A 17 12.89 3.51 -23.31
C PHE A 17 11.86 3.23 -24.37
N SER A 18 11.02 4.20 -24.72
CA SER A 18 9.93 4.01 -25.67
C SER A 18 9.55 5.27 -26.42
N GLU A 19 8.91 5.08 -27.56
CA GLU A 19 8.22 6.11 -28.33
C GLU A 19 6.73 5.77 -28.37
N VAL A 20 5.89 6.78 -28.26
CA VAL A 20 4.44 6.66 -28.40
C VAL A 20 4.01 7.40 -29.67
N TRP A 21 3.39 6.68 -30.58
CA TRP A 21 2.93 7.20 -31.87
C TRP A 21 1.41 7.18 -31.96
N LEU A 22 0.80 8.25 -32.43
CA LEU A 22 -0.52 8.16 -33.04
C LEU A 22 -0.39 7.35 -34.31
N ALA A 23 -1.12 6.25 -34.41
CA ALA A 23 -1.09 5.37 -35.55
C ALA A 23 -2.51 4.99 -35.97
N LYS A 24 -2.68 4.75 -37.27
CA LYS A 24 -3.89 4.19 -37.83
C LYS A 24 -3.69 2.70 -38.08
N ASP A 25 -4.53 1.86 -37.47
CA ASP A 25 -4.58 0.43 -37.78
C ASP A 25 -5.27 0.25 -39.15
N VAL A 26 -4.53 -0.11 -40.17
CA VAL A 26 -5.04 -0.21 -41.56
C VAL A 26 -6.04 -1.34 -41.75
N LYS A 27 -6.10 -2.31 -40.81
CA LYS A 27 -7.08 -3.41 -40.86
C LYS A 27 -8.44 -3.01 -40.32
N THR A 28 -8.48 -2.14 -39.32
CA THR A 28 -9.72 -1.74 -38.61
C THR A 28 -10.14 -0.30 -38.92
N ASP A 29 -9.27 0.48 -39.56
CA ASP A 29 -9.42 1.92 -39.83
C ASP A 29 -9.52 2.79 -38.55
N ILE A 30 -9.09 2.27 -37.40
CA ILE A 30 -9.19 2.93 -36.09
C ILE A 30 -7.86 3.58 -35.75
N GLN A 31 -7.90 4.78 -35.14
CA GLN A 31 -6.73 5.42 -34.54
C GLN A 31 -6.41 4.80 -33.19
N VAL A 32 -5.13 4.49 -32.98
CA VAL A 32 -4.60 3.89 -31.77
C VAL A 32 -3.35 4.65 -31.31
N ALA A 33 -3.00 4.53 -30.04
CA ALA A 33 -1.67 4.94 -29.55
C ALA A 33 -0.76 3.70 -29.55
N LEU A 34 0.30 3.75 -30.34
CA LEU A 34 1.27 2.67 -30.50
C LEU A 34 2.52 3.00 -29.67
N LYS A 35 2.72 2.29 -28.56
CA LYS A 35 3.91 2.45 -27.71
C LYS A 35 4.95 1.39 -28.07
N ILE A 36 6.08 1.83 -28.65
CA ILE A 36 7.16 0.99 -29.13
C ILE A 36 8.34 1.09 -28.15
N TYR A 37 8.79 -0.03 -27.63
CA TYR A 37 9.92 -0.11 -26.69
C TYR A 37 11.24 -0.36 -27.47
N ALA A 38 12.34 0.21 -26.95
CA ALA A 38 13.66 0.15 -27.58
C ALA A 38 13.63 0.40 -29.11
N PRO A 39 13.04 1.53 -29.58
CA PRO A 39 12.74 1.72 -30.98
C PRO A 39 13.99 1.77 -31.90
N ALA A 40 15.15 2.13 -31.32
CA ALA A 40 16.40 2.23 -32.07
C ALA A 40 17.14 0.88 -32.21
N THR A 41 17.20 0.07 -31.16
CA THR A 41 18.07 -1.11 -31.04
C THR A 41 17.34 -2.44 -30.97
N GLY A 42 16.06 -2.42 -30.56
CA GLY A 42 15.37 -3.63 -30.15
C GLY A 42 15.94 -4.19 -28.82
N LEU A 43 15.40 -5.30 -28.37
CA LEU A 43 15.81 -5.99 -27.15
C LEU A 43 16.45 -7.35 -27.43
N ASP A 44 17.28 -7.82 -26.50
CA ASP A 44 17.74 -9.21 -26.46
C ASP A 44 16.61 -10.17 -26.02
N ASP A 45 16.85 -11.47 -26.05
CA ASP A 45 15.84 -12.48 -25.70
C ASP A 45 15.40 -12.40 -24.26
N HIS A 46 16.29 -12.02 -23.34
CA HIS A 46 15.97 -11.83 -21.94
C HIS A 46 15.01 -10.64 -21.75
N GLY A 47 15.33 -9.49 -22.34
CA GLY A 47 14.46 -8.30 -22.31
C GLY A 47 13.09 -8.53 -22.93
N MET A 48 13.03 -9.28 -24.05
CA MET A 48 11.78 -9.70 -24.70
C MET A 48 10.91 -10.54 -23.76
N ASN A 49 11.50 -11.55 -23.09
CA ASN A 49 10.78 -12.43 -22.18
C ASN A 49 10.25 -11.68 -20.92
N VAL A 50 11.06 -10.79 -20.36
CA VAL A 50 10.66 -9.96 -19.20
C VAL A 50 9.46 -9.09 -19.57
N LEU A 51 9.52 -8.33 -20.66
CA LEU A 51 8.40 -7.47 -21.07
C LEU A 51 7.14 -8.25 -21.45
N SER A 52 7.28 -9.40 -22.10
CA SER A 52 6.13 -10.22 -22.48
C SER A 52 5.35 -10.71 -21.24
N ARG A 53 6.02 -11.10 -20.18
CA ARG A 53 5.38 -11.50 -18.91
C ARG A 53 4.63 -10.33 -18.27
N GLU A 54 5.25 -9.16 -18.21
CA GLU A 54 4.62 -7.97 -17.65
C GLU A 54 3.42 -7.50 -18.48
N PHE A 55 3.52 -7.52 -19.80
CA PHE A 55 2.39 -7.18 -20.67
C PHE A 55 1.21 -8.14 -20.50
N ALA A 56 1.46 -9.42 -20.25
CA ALA A 56 0.40 -10.38 -19.98
C ALA A 56 -0.41 -10.02 -18.72
N ILE A 57 0.24 -9.47 -17.69
CA ILE A 57 -0.44 -8.99 -16.48
C ILE A 57 -1.31 -7.76 -16.81
N VAL A 58 -0.74 -6.79 -17.53
CA VAL A 58 -1.39 -5.51 -17.84
C VAL A 58 -2.60 -5.67 -18.75
N VAL A 59 -2.52 -6.55 -19.76
CA VAL A 59 -3.63 -6.82 -20.68
C VAL A 59 -4.86 -7.40 -19.96
N ASN A 60 -4.65 -8.12 -18.85
CA ASN A 60 -5.74 -8.70 -18.07
C ASN A 60 -6.29 -7.75 -16.99
N ALA A 61 -5.66 -6.62 -16.72
CA ALA A 61 -6.13 -5.63 -15.75
C ALA A 61 -7.42 -4.95 -16.25
N ASN A 62 -8.57 -5.33 -15.71
CA ASN A 62 -9.87 -4.82 -16.13
C ASN A 62 -10.46 -3.85 -15.08
N GLN A 63 -10.01 -2.58 -15.11
CA GLN A 63 -10.49 -1.52 -14.23
C GLN A 63 -10.63 -0.23 -15.03
N LYS A 64 -11.74 0.52 -14.84
CA LYS A 64 -12.12 1.69 -15.66
C LYS A 64 -11.13 2.87 -15.62
N ASN A 65 -10.38 2.99 -14.51
CA ASN A 65 -9.38 4.05 -14.31
C ASN A 65 -7.96 3.60 -14.70
N LEU A 66 -7.84 2.50 -15.44
CA LEU A 66 -6.59 2.04 -16.05
C LEU A 66 -6.71 2.10 -17.58
N LEU A 67 -5.75 2.73 -18.26
CA LEU A 67 -5.68 2.72 -19.71
C LEU A 67 -5.13 1.37 -20.17
N LYS A 68 -6.03 0.39 -20.26
CA LYS A 68 -5.70 -0.98 -20.62
C LYS A 68 -5.24 -1.10 -22.06
N PRO A 69 -4.11 -1.77 -22.35
CA PRO A 69 -3.72 -2.12 -23.70
C PRO A 69 -4.76 -2.99 -24.40
N ILE A 70 -5.00 -2.73 -25.67
CA ILE A 70 -5.86 -3.54 -26.54
C ILE A 70 -5.13 -4.81 -26.95
N TYR A 71 -3.83 -4.68 -27.21
CA TYR A 71 -3.01 -5.74 -27.78
C TYR A 71 -1.52 -5.49 -27.50
N TYR A 72 -0.71 -6.55 -27.45
CA TYR A 72 0.74 -6.46 -27.46
C TYR A 72 1.36 -7.46 -28.42
N ASP A 73 2.51 -7.10 -28.99
CA ASP A 73 3.28 -7.95 -29.87
C ASP A 73 4.71 -7.40 -29.99
N SER A 74 5.51 -7.98 -30.86
CA SER A 74 6.85 -7.51 -31.18
C SER A 74 7.09 -7.52 -32.69
N TYR A 75 7.87 -6.55 -33.18
CA TYR A 75 8.30 -6.47 -34.55
C TYR A 75 9.79 -6.08 -34.59
N GLU A 76 10.61 -6.84 -35.31
CA GLU A 76 12.06 -6.64 -35.36
C GLU A 76 12.71 -6.49 -33.97
N ARG A 77 12.35 -7.37 -33.04
CA ARG A 77 12.81 -7.33 -31.64
C ARG A 77 12.42 -6.05 -30.88
N LYS A 78 11.45 -5.32 -31.34
CA LYS A 78 10.87 -4.13 -30.71
C LYS A 78 9.49 -4.50 -30.17
N PRO A 79 9.36 -4.74 -28.87
CA PRO A 79 8.05 -4.95 -28.24
C PRO A 79 7.20 -3.70 -28.37
N TYR A 80 5.91 -3.87 -28.56
CA TYR A 80 4.99 -2.75 -28.62
C TYR A 80 3.63 -3.05 -27.98
N LEU A 81 3.02 -2.01 -27.45
CA LEU A 81 1.65 -2.02 -26.96
C LEU A 81 0.76 -1.18 -27.88
N VAL A 82 -0.43 -1.71 -28.14
CA VAL A 82 -1.51 -0.98 -28.79
C VAL A 82 -2.47 -0.53 -27.69
N LEU A 83 -2.62 0.77 -27.55
CA LEU A 83 -3.45 1.41 -26.53
C LEU A 83 -4.60 2.17 -27.22
N PRO A 84 -5.75 2.34 -26.54
CA PRO A 84 -6.76 3.29 -26.99
C PRO A 84 -6.13 4.69 -27.16
N TYR A 85 -6.45 5.39 -28.22
CA TYR A 85 -6.02 6.76 -28.39
C TYR A 85 -6.91 7.72 -27.60
N CYS A 86 -6.36 8.35 -26.58
CA CYS A 86 -7.03 9.36 -25.78
C CYS A 86 -6.89 10.73 -26.47
N LYS A 87 -7.93 11.21 -27.12
CA LYS A 87 -7.94 12.49 -27.86
C LYS A 87 -7.67 13.69 -26.95
N ASN A 88 -8.13 13.58 -25.70
CA ASN A 88 -7.94 14.61 -24.69
C ASN A 88 -6.51 14.66 -24.12
N GLY A 89 -5.65 13.69 -24.43
CA GLY A 89 -4.26 13.63 -23.96
C GLY A 89 -4.15 13.42 -22.45
N SER A 90 -2.97 13.75 -21.89
CA SER A 90 -2.71 13.69 -20.46
C SER A 90 -3.13 14.97 -19.73
N ILE A 91 -3.24 14.90 -18.40
CA ILE A 91 -3.54 16.07 -17.56
C ILE A 91 -2.39 17.09 -17.49
N LEU A 92 -1.18 16.73 -17.94
CA LEU A 92 0.00 17.62 -17.90
C LEU A 92 -0.29 19.03 -18.44
N ARG A 93 -1.07 19.16 -19.52
CA ARG A 93 -1.46 20.44 -20.13
C ARG A 93 -2.37 21.30 -19.24
N LEU A 94 -2.91 20.71 -18.17
CA LEU A 94 -3.85 21.33 -17.24
C LEU A 94 -3.21 21.66 -15.89
N VAL A 95 -1.88 21.53 -15.77
CA VAL A 95 -1.14 21.92 -14.56
C VAL A 95 -1.49 23.35 -14.15
N GLY A 96 -1.83 23.56 -12.90
CA GLY A 96 -2.24 24.85 -12.32
C GLY A 96 -3.60 25.37 -12.79
N LYS A 97 -4.42 24.56 -13.44
CA LYS A 97 -5.74 24.95 -13.97
C LYS A 97 -6.90 24.17 -13.35
N PHE A 98 -6.60 23.26 -12.43
CA PHE A 98 -7.61 22.43 -11.78
C PHE A 98 -8.43 23.27 -10.80
N THR A 99 -9.73 23.04 -10.82
CA THR A 99 -10.62 23.43 -9.74
C THR A 99 -10.54 22.42 -8.60
N GLU A 100 -11.11 22.73 -7.47
CA GLU A 100 -11.25 21.78 -6.36
C GLU A 100 -12.05 20.53 -6.76
N ASP A 101 -13.12 20.71 -7.53
CA ASP A 101 -13.93 19.61 -8.05
C ASP A 101 -13.11 18.68 -8.95
N ASP A 102 -12.30 19.23 -9.85
CA ASP A 102 -11.37 18.45 -10.67
C ASP A 102 -10.38 17.64 -9.81
N ALA A 103 -9.90 18.23 -8.71
CA ALA A 103 -8.96 17.56 -7.80
C ALA A 103 -9.60 16.38 -7.07
N TRP A 104 -10.84 16.54 -6.58
CA TRP A 104 -11.57 15.44 -5.96
C TRP A 104 -11.82 14.29 -6.93
N HIS A 105 -12.23 14.61 -8.16
CA HIS A 105 -12.41 13.61 -9.21
C HIS A 105 -11.09 12.92 -9.59
N LEU A 106 -9.97 13.66 -9.64
CA LEU A 106 -8.66 13.10 -9.89
C LEU A 106 -8.22 12.15 -8.78
N PHE A 107 -8.38 12.55 -7.50
CA PHE A 107 -8.10 11.69 -6.36
C PHE A 107 -8.90 10.40 -6.44
N ARG A 108 -10.23 10.48 -6.60
CA ARG A 108 -11.11 9.30 -6.69
C ARG A 108 -10.68 8.35 -7.80
N ASP A 109 -10.47 8.85 -9.01
CA ASP A 109 -10.24 8.02 -10.18
C ASP A 109 -8.85 7.38 -10.16
N VAL A 110 -7.81 8.16 -9.85
CA VAL A 110 -6.44 7.63 -9.81
C VAL A 110 -6.28 6.70 -8.61
N ALA A 111 -6.80 7.05 -7.44
CA ALA A 111 -6.74 6.18 -6.28
C ALA A 111 -7.51 4.86 -6.49
N ALA A 112 -8.67 4.87 -7.17
CA ALA A 112 -9.37 3.64 -7.53
C ALA A 112 -8.57 2.75 -8.49
N GLY A 113 -7.83 3.35 -9.44
CA GLY A 113 -6.90 2.62 -10.30
C GLY A 113 -5.74 2.01 -9.51
N LEU A 114 -5.12 2.79 -8.60
CA LEU A 114 -4.04 2.33 -7.74
C LEU A 114 -4.50 1.22 -6.79
N ALA A 115 -5.66 1.36 -6.17
CA ALA A 115 -6.24 0.35 -5.28
C ALA A 115 -6.36 -1.00 -5.99
N PHE A 116 -6.83 -1.00 -7.24
CA PHE A 116 -6.88 -2.22 -8.05
C PHE A 116 -5.48 -2.80 -8.28
N LEU A 117 -4.50 -2.00 -8.70
CA LEU A 117 -3.12 -2.47 -8.91
C LEU A 117 -2.50 -3.03 -7.62
N HIS A 118 -2.74 -2.35 -6.50
CA HIS A 118 -2.25 -2.75 -5.19
C HIS A 118 -2.92 -4.03 -4.64
N SER A 119 -4.12 -4.38 -5.13
CA SER A 119 -4.84 -5.61 -4.77
C SER A 119 -4.46 -6.82 -5.63
N MET A 120 -3.71 -6.62 -6.71
CA MET A 120 -3.29 -7.72 -7.59
C MET A 120 -2.33 -8.67 -6.88
N ASN A 121 -2.32 -9.92 -7.32
CA ASN A 121 -1.33 -10.92 -6.91
C ASN A 121 -0.50 -11.37 -8.14
N PRO A 122 0.82 -11.11 -8.19
CA PRO A 122 1.57 -10.26 -7.25
C PRO A 122 1.12 -8.79 -7.27
N THR A 123 1.28 -8.10 -6.13
CA THR A 123 1.00 -6.67 -6.00
C THR A 123 1.77 -5.86 -7.04
N LEU A 124 1.08 -4.96 -7.74
CA LEU A 124 1.70 -4.09 -8.72
C LEU A 124 1.75 -2.65 -8.20
N ILE A 125 2.96 -2.12 -8.01
CA ILE A 125 3.21 -0.74 -7.58
C ILE A 125 3.63 0.06 -8.81
N HIS A 126 2.98 1.19 -9.05
CA HIS A 126 3.17 1.97 -10.30
C HIS A 126 4.53 2.69 -10.35
N GLN A 127 4.95 3.33 -9.26
CA GLN A 127 6.26 4.00 -9.07
C GLN A 127 6.55 5.22 -9.98
N ASP A 128 5.61 5.65 -10.80
CA ASP A 128 5.79 6.80 -11.70
C ASP A 128 4.46 7.56 -11.91
N ILE A 129 3.72 7.80 -10.81
CA ILE A 129 2.50 8.61 -10.83
C ILE A 129 2.90 10.08 -10.99
N LYS A 130 2.43 10.69 -12.08
CA LYS A 130 2.69 12.09 -12.45
C LYS A 130 1.71 12.53 -13.54
N PRO A 131 1.59 13.83 -13.84
CA PRO A 131 0.63 14.35 -14.82
C PRO A 131 0.75 13.75 -16.24
N ASP A 132 1.96 13.37 -16.64
CA ASP A 132 2.20 12.73 -17.95
C ASP A 132 1.48 11.39 -18.08
N ASN A 133 1.37 10.66 -16.99
CA ASN A 133 0.89 9.28 -16.94
C ASN A 133 -0.58 9.17 -16.56
N ILE A 134 -1.31 10.27 -16.49
CA ILE A 134 -2.75 10.28 -16.27
C ILE A 134 -3.45 10.82 -17.52
N MET A 135 -4.21 9.97 -18.17
CA MET A 135 -4.94 10.29 -19.40
C MET A 135 -6.38 10.65 -19.12
N ILE A 136 -6.96 11.51 -19.97
CA ILE A 136 -8.37 11.90 -19.88
C ILE A 136 -9.14 11.10 -20.93
N GLY A 137 -10.04 10.23 -20.47
CA GLY A 137 -10.96 9.47 -21.34
C GLY A 137 -12.01 10.35 -22.02
N ASP A 138 -12.68 9.81 -23.02
CA ASP A 138 -13.75 10.51 -23.73
C ASP A 138 -14.96 10.83 -22.83
N ASN A 139 -15.14 10.06 -21.74
CA ASN A 139 -16.17 10.25 -20.71
C ASN A 139 -15.72 11.15 -19.54
N GLY A 140 -14.55 11.79 -19.66
CA GLY A 140 -13.99 12.65 -18.61
C GLY A 140 -13.30 11.92 -17.43
N LEU A 141 -13.29 10.57 -17.40
CA LEU A 141 -12.58 9.82 -16.37
C LEU A 141 -11.08 9.97 -16.50
N TYR A 142 -10.40 10.05 -15.37
CA TYR A 142 -8.95 9.98 -15.32
C TYR A 142 -8.49 8.51 -15.31
N MET A 143 -7.52 8.20 -16.16
CA MET A 143 -7.01 6.85 -16.34
C MET A 143 -5.50 6.81 -16.21
N ILE A 144 -4.98 5.93 -15.39
CA ILE A 144 -3.54 5.67 -15.25
C ILE A 144 -3.04 4.95 -16.50
N THR A 145 -1.94 5.43 -17.09
CA THR A 145 -1.19 4.73 -18.13
C THR A 145 0.22 4.39 -17.64
N ASP A 146 0.94 3.57 -18.41
CA ASP A 146 2.33 3.17 -18.11
C ASP A 146 2.52 2.33 -16.85
N PHE A 147 1.44 1.69 -16.37
CA PHE A 147 1.51 0.67 -15.31
C PHE A 147 2.05 -0.66 -15.87
N GLY A 148 2.65 -1.49 -15.01
CA GLY A 148 3.06 -2.85 -15.34
C GLY A 148 4.45 -3.03 -15.96
N VAL A 149 5.23 -1.94 -16.15
CA VAL A 149 6.66 -2.09 -16.46
C VAL A 149 7.43 -1.99 -15.15
N SER A 150 7.73 -3.12 -14.53
CA SER A 150 8.37 -3.22 -13.22
C SER A 150 9.74 -2.51 -13.17
N ALA A 151 10.22 -2.22 -11.96
CA ALA A 151 11.58 -1.72 -11.76
C ALA A 151 12.63 -2.68 -12.34
N HIS A 152 12.33 -3.99 -12.34
CA HIS A 152 13.19 -5.01 -12.91
C HIS A 152 13.25 -4.90 -14.43
N ALA A 153 12.12 -4.78 -15.12
CA ALA A 153 12.09 -4.56 -16.57
C ALA A 153 12.72 -3.21 -16.96
N LYS A 154 12.45 -2.14 -16.19
CA LYS A 154 13.13 -0.85 -16.38
C LYS A 154 14.65 -0.98 -16.22
N SER A 155 15.15 -1.77 -15.25
CA SER A 155 16.58 -2.01 -15.07
C SER A 155 17.16 -2.84 -16.21
N THR A 156 16.44 -3.85 -16.70
CA THR A 156 16.83 -4.68 -17.84
C THR A 156 16.90 -3.84 -19.12
N LEU A 157 15.89 -2.99 -19.35
CA LEU A 157 15.90 -2.02 -20.46
C LEU A 157 17.09 -1.05 -20.37
N ARG A 158 17.43 -0.55 -19.16
CA ARG A 158 18.62 0.30 -18.95
C ARG A 158 19.92 -0.43 -19.28
N LYS A 159 20.08 -1.68 -18.90
CA LYS A 159 21.28 -2.49 -19.19
C LYS A 159 21.42 -2.74 -20.70
N SER A 160 20.32 -2.99 -21.39
CA SER A 160 20.31 -3.21 -22.86
C SER A 160 20.59 -1.94 -23.68
N MET A 161 20.35 -0.74 -23.13
CA MET A 161 20.42 0.52 -23.88
C MET A 161 21.63 1.40 -23.57
N SER A 162 22.57 0.98 -22.70
CA SER A 162 23.84 1.65 -22.34
C SER A 162 23.79 3.18 -22.13
N THR A 163 22.65 3.74 -21.75
CA THR A 163 22.49 5.18 -21.51
C THR A 163 22.03 5.49 -20.10
N ALA A 164 22.88 6.21 -19.37
CA ALA A 164 22.57 6.78 -18.06
C ALA A 164 21.74 8.06 -18.25
N PHE A 165 20.42 7.95 -18.25
CA PHE A 165 19.54 9.10 -18.11
C PHE A 165 18.55 8.86 -16.97
N ALA A 166 18.82 9.47 -15.81
CA ALA A 166 17.76 9.79 -14.86
C ALA A 166 17.02 11.00 -15.44
N SER A 167 15.73 10.89 -15.77
CA SER A 167 14.95 12.05 -16.17
C SER A 167 14.74 12.96 -14.95
N ALA A 168 15.21 14.19 -15.03
CA ALA A 168 15.15 15.18 -13.94
C ALA A 168 13.71 15.48 -13.46
N GLY A 169 12.66 15.16 -14.24
CA GLY A 169 11.28 15.44 -13.86
C GLY A 169 10.59 14.35 -13.00
N THR A 170 11.18 13.17 -12.82
CA THR A 170 10.54 12.08 -12.10
C THR A 170 10.78 12.17 -10.58
N THR A 171 11.85 12.83 -10.16
CA THR A 171 12.23 12.97 -8.74
C THR A 171 11.27 13.85 -7.95
N ALA A 172 10.60 14.80 -8.60
CA ALA A 172 9.63 15.70 -7.97
C ALA A 172 8.44 14.97 -7.33
N TYR A 173 8.06 13.80 -7.85
CA TYR A 173 6.96 12.97 -7.33
C TYR A 173 7.44 11.75 -6.55
N MET A 174 8.72 11.68 -6.22
CA MET A 174 9.31 10.53 -5.55
C MET A 174 9.24 10.69 -4.03
N ALA A 175 8.62 9.72 -3.36
CA ALA A 175 8.44 9.69 -1.92
C ALA A 175 9.77 9.65 -1.13
N PRO A 176 9.80 10.15 0.14
CA PRO A 176 11.01 10.25 0.96
C PRO A 176 11.78 8.94 1.09
N GLU A 177 11.09 7.84 1.36
CA GLU A 177 11.68 6.52 1.57
C GLU A 177 12.41 5.97 0.33
N ARG A 178 12.04 6.45 -0.87
CA ARG A 178 12.70 6.06 -2.12
C ARG A 178 14.14 6.57 -2.27
N PHE A 179 14.53 7.50 -1.43
CA PHE A 179 15.89 8.03 -1.34
C PHE A 179 16.73 7.34 -0.25
N SER A 180 16.22 6.30 0.40
CA SER A 180 16.92 5.48 1.38
C SER A 180 17.71 4.34 0.71
N LYS A 181 18.61 3.68 1.47
CA LYS A 181 19.36 2.50 0.97
C LYS A 181 18.41 1.35 0.66
N ASP A 182 17.44 1.10 1.54
CA ASP A 182 16.36 0.12 1.35
C ASP A 182 15.19 0.79 0.65
N ASN A 183 15.33 1.01 -0.65
CA ASN A 183 14.38 1.76 -1.47
C ASN A 183 13.40 0.87 -2.25
N ALA A 184 13.07 -0.32 -1.72
CA ALA A 184 12.07 -1.19 -2.32
C ALA A 184 10.74 -0.44 -2.50
N PRO A 185 10.06 -0.62 -3.65
CA PRO A 185 8.77 0.03 -3.87
C PRO A 185 7.72 -0.52 -2.91
N ILE A 186 6.92 0.37 -2.33
CA ILE A 186 5.76 0.03 -1.49
C ILE A 186 4.52 0.78 -1.98
N LYS A 187 3.33 0.30 -1.65
CA LYS A 187 2.04 0.90 -2.07
C LYS A 187 1.94 2.38 -1.70
N ALA A 188 2.44 2.74 -0.51
CA ALA A 188 2.44 4.12 -0.02
C ALA A 188 3.27 5.10 -0.87
N ASN A 189 4.22 4.62 -1.71
CA ASN A 189 4.93 5.48 -2.64
C ASN A 189 4.00 6.11 -3.68
N ASP A 190 3.07 5.31 -4.22
CA ASP A 190 2.13 5.78 -5.23
C ASP A 190 1.13 6.80 -4.64
N VAL A 191 0.75 6.61 -3.37
CA VAL A 191 -0.14 7.55 -2.65
C VAL A 191 0.55 8.90 -2.43
N TRP A 192 1.83 8.89 -2.04
CA TRP A 192 2.61 10.13 -1.91
C TRP A 192 2.73 10.85 -3.26
N SER A 193 3.04 10.11 -4.32
CA SER A 193 3.14 10.65 -5.69
C SER A 193 1.80 11.24 -6.16
N LEU A 194 0.68 10.60 -5.80
CA LEU A 194 -0.66 11.12 -6.07
C LEU A 194 -0.92 12.45 -5.36
N GLY A 195 -0.57 12.56 -4.06
CA GLY A 195 -0.68 13.82 -3.31
C GLY A 195 0.15 14.93 -3.93
N ALA A 196 1.41 14.65 -4.28
CA ALA A 196 2.30 15.61 -4.92
C ALA A 196 1.78 16.08 -6.30
N MET A 197 1.25 15.14 -7.09
CA MET A 197 0.65 15.46 -8.38
C MET A 197 -0.59 16.32 -8.26
N VAL A 198 -1.50 16.01 -7.34
CA VAL A 198 -2.72 16.83 -7.15
C VAL A 198 -2.37 18.23 -6.66
N TYR A 199 -1.39 18.36 -5.76
CA TYR A 199 -0.90 19.67 -5.33
C TYR A 199 -0.42 20.52 -6.52
N GLU A 200 0.39 19.94 -7.42
CA GLU A 200 0.88 20.63 -8.62
C GLU A 200 -0.26 20.99 -9.59
N MET A 201 -1.24 20.12 -9.78
CA MET A 201 -2.38 20.40 -10.65
C MET A 201 -3.18 21.64 -10.19
N LEU A 202 -3.19 21.91 -8.88
CA LEU A 202 -3.88 23.05 -8.27
C LEU A 202 -3.03 24.33 -8.23
N THR A 203 -1.70 24.20 -8.01
CA THR A 203 -0.82 25.34 -7.68
C THR A 203 0.14 25.72 -8.81
N SER A 204 0.38 24.85 -9.79
CA SER A 204 1.45 24.89 -10.80
C SER A 204 2.84 24.54 -10.30
N ASP A 205 3.02 24.37 -9.01
CA ASP A 205 4.29 24.05 -8.37
C ASP A 205 4.22 22.69 -7.69
N VAL A 206 5.30 21.91 -7.73
CA VAL A 206 5.41 20.70 -6.92
C VAL A 206 5.62 21.06 -5.44
N PRO A 207 5.11 20.25 -4.48
CA PRO A 207 5.10 20.64 -3.06
C PRO A 207 6.50 20.79 -2.47
N PHE A 208 7.48 20.09 -3.01
CA PHE A 208 8.85 20.10 -2.52
C PHE A 208 9.81 20.40 -3.67
N THR A 209 10.25 21.65 -3.78
CA THR A 209 11.20 22.07 -4.81
C THR A 209 12.21 23.09 -4.26
N SER A 210 13.46 22.92 -4.64
CA SER A 210 14.57 23.85 -4.39
C SER A 210 15.61 23.67 -5.50
N PRO A 211 16.46 24.64 -5.81
CA PRO A 211 17.47 24.49 -6.85
C PRO A 211 18.32 23.23 -6.66
N GLY A 212 18.17 22.26 -7.57
CA GLY A 212 18.92 21.00 -7.60
C GLY A 212 18.41 19.89 -6.69
N ILE A 213 17.33 20.10 -5.91
CA ILE A 213 16.74 19.09 -5.02
C ILE A 213 15.21 19.18 -5.14
N GLU A 214 14.56 18.05 -5.35
CA GLU A 214 13.11 17.95 -5.53
C GLU A 214 12.53 16.74 -4.80
N GLY A 215 11.22 16.77 -4.61
CA GLY A 215 10.42 15.68 -4.08
C GLY A 215 10.75 15.34 -2.62
N GLY A 216 10.50 14.09 -2.23
CA GLY A 216 10.65 13.62 -0.86
C GLY A 216 12.06 13.74 -0.27
N LEU A 217 13.09 13.97 -1.09
CA LEU A 217 14.43 14.22 -0.58
C LEU A 217 14.50 15.54 0.22
N LEU A 218 13.78 16.58 -0.21
CA LEU A 218 13.65 17.82 0.55
C LEU A 218 12.87 17.61 1.84
N GLN A 219 11.81 16.83 1.81
CA GLN A 219 11.04 16.48 3.00
C GLN A 219 11.90 15.75 4.03
N LYS A 220 12.73 14.76 3.59
CA LYS A 220 13.74 14.12 4.47
C LYS A 220 14.74 15.09 5.09
N GLN A 221 14.94 16.24 4.50
CA GLN A 221 15.81 17.32 5.03
C GLN A 221 15.05 18.29 5.94
N GLY A 222 13.78 18.00 6.28
CA GLY A 222 12.97 18.77 7.19
C GLY A 222 12.10 19.84 6.52
N ALA A 223 11.87 19.77 5.20
CA ALA A 223 10.91 20.64 4.56
C ALA A 223 9.48 20.28 5.00
N GLU A 224 8.73 21.29 5.44
CA GLU A 224 7.33 21.14 5.83
C GLU A 224 6.45 20.94 4.58
N ILE A 225 5.32 20.23 4.75
CA ILE A 225 4.32 20.09 3.70
C ILE A 225 3.66 21.45 3.49
N PRO A 226 3.70 22.03 2.28
CA PRO A 226 3.10 23.32 2.04
C PRO A 226 1.57 23.24 2.00
N ASP A 227 0.91 24.21 2.62
CA ASP A 227 -0.55 24.34 2.53
C ASP A 227 -0.98 24.79 1.13
N LEU A 228 -2.18 24.35 0.75
CA LEU A 228 -2.87 24.88 -0.41
C LEU A 228 -3.24 26.36 -0.21
N PRO A 229 -3.32 27.16 -1.29
CA PRO A 229 -3.90 28.49 -1.23
C PRO A 229 -5.29 28.51 -0.57
N ALA A 230 -5.60 29.56 0.19
CA ALA A 230 -6.81 29.70 1.01
C ALA A 230 -8.16 29.62 0.23
N GLN A 231 -8.11 29.57 -1.09
CA GLN A 231 -9.29 29.38 -1.95
C GLN A 231 -9.79 27.93 -1.98
N TYR A 232 -8.98 26.97 -1.53
CA TYR A 232 -9.32 25.55 -1.48
C TYR A 232 -9.81 25.17 -0.07
N SER A 233 -10.62 24.13 0.01
CA SER A 233 -11.19 23.69 1.29
C SER A 233 -10.12 23.14 2.24
N PRO A 234 -10.34 23.28 3.56
CA PRO A 234 -9.49 22.61 4.55
C PRO A 234 -9.45 21.08 4.38
N GLN A 235 -10.54 20.48 3.91
CA GLN A 235 -10.64 19.04 3.69
C GLN A 235 -9.70 18.57 2.57
N LEU A 236 -9.66 19.31 1.45
CA LEU A 236 -8.73 18.99 0.35
C LEU A 236 -7.28 19.17 0.81
N ASN A 237 -6.97 20.24 1.52
CA ASN A 237 -5.65 20.46 2.11
C ASN A 237 -5.27 19.30 3.05
N GLN A 238 -6.18 18.87 3.91
CA GLN A 238 -5.96 17.76 4.83
C GLN A 238 -5.65 16.46 4.09
N LEU A 239 -6.39 16.10 3.02
CA LEU A 239 -6.11 14.89 2.25
C LEU A 239 -4.72 14.94 1.61
N ILE A 240 -4.33 16.08 1.05
CA ILE A 240 -2.99 16.27 0.49
C ILE A 240 -1.92 16.07 1.57
N HIS A 241 -2.08 16.67 2.75
CA HIS A 241 -1.14 16.49 3.87
C HIS A 241 -1.06 15.02 4.32
N MET A 242 -2.19 14.31 4.40
CA MET A 242 -2.21 12.88 4.71
C MET A 242 -1.45 12.06 3.67
N CYS A 243 -1.65 12.34 2.37
CA CYS A 243 -0.92 11.65 1.29
C CYS A 243 0.58 11.94 1.32
N LEU A 244 0.97 13.17 1.65
CA LEU A 244 2.36 13.64 1.69
C LEU A 244 3.06 13.41 3.03
N ASN A 245 2.44 12.69 3.98
CA ASN A 245 3.09 12.38 5.25
C ASN A 245 4.47 11.74 5.00
N GLU A 246 5.48 12.15 5.76
CA GLU A 246 6.84 11.63 5.63
C GLU A 246 6.87 10.12 5.91
N GLU A 247 6.10 9.69 6.93
CA GLU A 247 6.03 8.29 7.34
C GLU A 247 5.04 7.50 6.46
N PRO A 248 5.50 6.50 5.70
CA PRO A 248 4.65 5.78 4.75
C PRO A 248 3.42 5.10 5.35
N TRP A 249 3.53 4.63 6.61
CA TRP A 249 2.43 3.93 7.31
C TRP A 249 1.35 4.87 7.86
N GLU A 250 1.61 6.18 7.90
CA GLU A 250 0.62 7.19 8.28
C GLU A 250 -0.17 7.70 7.07
N ARG A 251 0.24 7.34 5.85
CA ARG A 251 -0.49 7.68 4.65
C ARG A 251 -1.74 6.81 4.51
N PRO A 252 -2.84 7.34 4.00
CA PRO A 252 -4.01 6.53 3.69
C PRO A 252 -3.69 5.49 2.61
N THR A 253 -4.41 4.39 2.59
CA THR A 253 -4.37 3.46 1.45
C THR A 253 -5.03 4.09 0.23
N ALA A 254 -4.76 3.56 -0.96
CA ALA A 254 -5.40 4.05 -2.18
C ALA A 254 -6.94 3.88 -2.12
N GLU A 255 -7.46 2.82 -1.50
CA GLU A 255 -8.88 2.62 -1.26
C GLU A 255 -9.47 3.74 -0.40
N GLN A 256 -8.80 4.09 0.70
CA GLN A 256 -9.22 5.17 1.60
C GLN A 256 -9.22 6.53 0.89
N VAL A 257 -8.19 6.82 0.09
CA VAL A 257 -8.14 8.06 -0.71
C VAL A 257 -9.32 8.14 -1.68
N ALA A 258 -9.66 7.03 -2.37
CA ALA A 258 -10.79 6.98 -3.28
C ALA A 258 -12.13 7.18 -2.55
N GLU A 259 -12.28 6.61 -1.35
CA GLU A 259 -13.46 6.77 -0.50
C GLU A 259 -13.61 8.21 -0.01
N TYR A 260 -12.56 8.83 0.54
CA TYR A 260 -12.56 10.23 0.99
C TYR A 260 -12.96 11.18 -0.15
N ALA A 261 -12.37 10.98 -1.33
CA ALA A 261 -12.69 11.77 -2.50
C ALA A 261 -14.16 11.58 -2.95
N GLN A 262 -14.68 10.35 -2.90
CA GLN A 262 -16.07 10.10 -3.25
C GLN A 262 -17.04 10.77 -2.26
N ILE A 263 -16.74 10.72 -0.94
CA ILE A 263 -17.53 11.41 0.10
C ILE A 263 -17.58 12.92 -0.19
N ALA A 264 -16.44 13.54 -0.52
CA ALA A 264 -16.38 14.97 -0.84
C ALA A 264 -17.17 15.31 -2.11
N ILE A 265 -17.09 14.50 -3.17
CA ILE A 265 -17.85 14.65 -4.42
C ILE A 265 -19.37 14.59 -4.15
N ASP A 266 -19.78 13.70 -3.24
CA ASP A 266 -21.19 13.55 -2.84
C ASP A 266 -21.66 14.66 -1.89
N GLY A 267 -20.82 15.65 -1.58
CA GLY A 267 -21.10 16.80 -0.72
C GLY A 267 -21.04 16.49 0.78
N GLY A 268 -20.45 15.34 1.15
CA GLY A 268 -20.16 14.97 2.54
C GLY A 268 -18.84 15.56 3.06
N ASP A 269 -18.63 15.45 4.37
CA ASP A 269 -17.32 15.72 4.97
C ASP A 269 -16.52 14.43 5.05
N PRO A 270 -15.41 14.28 4.30
CA PRO A 270 -14.56 13.09 4.37
C PRO A 270 -13.84 12.93 5.72
N PHE A 271 -13.74 13.99 6.51
CA PHE A 271 -13.08 14.01 7.81
C PHE A 271 -14.00 14.60 8.89
N PRO A 272 -15.16 13.98 9.14
CA PRO A 272 -16.10 14.51 10.12
C PRO A 272 -15.37 14.59 11.48
N GLY A 273 -15.32 15.79 12.04
CA GLY A 273 -14.89 16.00 13.41
C GLY A 273 -15.71 15.15 14.39
N PRO A 274 -15.27 14.98 15.65
CA PRO A 274 -16.06 14.25 16.62
C PRO A 274 -17.46 14.83 16.69
N GLU A 275 -18.46 13.97 16.45
CA GLU A 275 -19.86 14.37 16.49
C GLU A 275 -20.16 15.17 17.77
N PRO A 276 -20.78 16.37 17.66
CA PRO A 276 -21.16 17.13 18.84
C PRO A 276 -22.00 16.24 19.76
N TRP A 277 -21.68 16.25 21.07
CA TRP A 277 -22.34 15.39 22.06
C TRP A 277 -23.86 15.38 21.96
N HIS A 278 -24.48 16.52 21.59
CA HIS A 278 -25.93 16.64 21.46
C HIS A 278 -26.50 15.89 20.22
N VAL A 279 -25.69 15.63 19.19
CA VAL A 279 -26.07 14.78 18.05
C VAL A 279 -25.86 13.32 18.41
N LYS A 280 -24.68 12.98 18.99
CA LYS A 280 -24.32 11.63 19.44
C LYS A 280 -25.34 11.07 20.44
N TYR A 281 -25.92 11.91 21.30
CA TYR A 281 -26.88 11.50 22.31
C TYR A 281 -28.34 11.82 21.98
N ARG A 282 -28.65 12.32 20.77
CA ARG A 282 -30.02 12.64 20.35
C ARG A 282 -30.92 11.41 20.29
N ILE A 283 -30.43 10.31 19.75
CA ILE A 283 -31.14 9.02 19.71
C ILE A 283 -31.25 8.40 21.12
N PRO A 284 -30.18 8.32 21.94
CA PRO A 284 -30.29 7.88 23.32
C PRO A 284 -31.26 8.71 24.17
N ILE A 285 -31.31 10.05 23.98
CA ILE A 285 -32.23 10.92 24.73
C ILE A 285 -33.69 10.67 24.31
N MET A 286 -33.97 10.48 23.02
CA MET A 286 -35.30 10.07 22.56
C MET A 286 -35.68 8.67 23.01
N ILE A 287 -34.72 7.74 23.04
CA ILE A 287 -34.92 6.39 23.58
C ILE A 287 -35.11 6.44 25.10
N SER A 288 -34.37 7.29 25.83
CA SER A 288 -34.50 7.40 27.30
C SER A 288 -35.85 7.95 27.73
N SER A 289 -36.44 8.91 26.98
CA SER A 289 -37.79 9.36 27.26
C SER A 289 -38.82 8.28 26.94
N SER A 290 -38.63 7.51 25.89
CA SER A 290 -39.49 6.35 25.56
C SER A 290 -39.26 5.18 26.55
N ILE A 291 -38.04 5.00 27.04
CA ILE A 291 -37.69 4.00 28.08
C ILE A 291 -38.28 4.42 29.43
N LEU A 292 -38.34 5.71 29.77
CA LEU A 292 -38.98 6.17 30.98
C LEU A 292 -40.49 5.87 31.00
N VAL A 293 -41.14 6.07 29.84
CA VAL A 293 -42.57 5.69 29.66
C VAL A 293 -42.69 4.15 29.67
N LEU A 294 -41.76 3.43 29.04
CA LEU A 294 -41.71 1.96 29.06
C LEU A 294 -41.41 1.41 30.45
N LEU A 295 -40.52 2.04 31.19
CA LEU A 295 -40.21 1.69 32.60
C LEU A 295 -41.41 1.94 33.51
N LEU A 296 -42.18 2.97 33.30
CA LEU A 296 -43.43 3.20 34.00
C LEU A 296 -44.48 2.13 33.66
N ILE A 297 -44.53 1.68 32.41
CA ILE A 297 -45.36 0.56 31.97
C ILE A 297 -44.81 -0.75 32.54
N ILE A 298 -43.49 -0.96 32.53
CA ILE A 298 -42.84 -2.15 33.08
C ILE A 298 -43.01 -2.23 34.58
N VAL A 299 -42.91 -1.12 35.32
CA VAL A 299 -43.19 -1.08 36.77
C VAL A 299 -44.67 -1.42 37.05
N ALA A 300 -45.59 -1.05 36.17
CA ALA A 300 -46.98 -1.46 36.22
C ALA A 300 -47.16 -2.97 35.87
N VAL A 301 -46.35 -3.50 34.93
CA VAL A 301 -46.43 -4.91 34.52
C VAL A 301 -45.64 -5.83 35.47
N VAL A 302 -44.47 -5.41 36.00
CA VAL A 302 -43.65 -6.20 36.95
C VAL A 302 -44.39 -6.43 38.30
N LYS A 303 -45.37 -5.62 38.65
CA LYS A 303 -46.28 -5.95 39.72
C LYS A 303 -47.14 -7.19 39.45
N PHE A 304 -47.21 -7.64 38.19
CA PHE A 304 -48.08 -8.76 37.78
C PHE A 304 -47.39 -9.91 37.02
N TYR A 305 -46.04 -9.87 36.73
CA TYR A 305 -45.36 -10.95 35.99
C TYR A 305 -44.10 -11.43 36.65
N LYS A 306 -43.95 -12.77 36.71
CA LYS A 306 -42.71 -13.45 37.20
C LYS A 306 -41.70 -13.55 36.05
N PRO A 307 -40.38 -13.29 36.29
CA PRO A 307 -39.38 -13.29 35.22
C PRO A 307 -38.98 -14.69 34.79
N SER A 308 -38.84 -14.90 33.49
CA SER A 308 -38.10 -16.00 32.85
C SER A 308 -36.60 -15.69 32.76
N PRO A 309 -35.73 -16.70 32.64
CA PRO A 309 -34.30 -16.58 32.96
C PRO A 309 -33.52 -15.72 31.96
N VAL A 310 -32.58 -14.99 32.51
CA VAL A 310 -31.59 -14.12 31.87
C VAL A 310 -30.71 -14.95 30.92
N ILE A 311 -30.54 -14.50 29.68
CA ILE A 311 -29.49 -15.00 28.76
C ILE A 311 -28.15 -14.57 29.34
N PRO A 312 -27.18 -15.46 29.56
CA PRO A 312 -25.89 -15.09 30.09
C PRO A 312 -25.14 -14.18 29.13
N GLU A 313 -24.62 -13.08 29.65
CA GLU A 313 -23.63 -12.24 29.00
C GLU A 313 -22.42 -13.13 28.68
N VAL A 314 -22.03 -13.19 27.37
CA VAL A 314 -20.85 -13.97 26.98
C VAL A 314 -19.65 -13.25 27.57
N GLU A 315 -19.12 -13.76 28.63
CA GLU A 315 -17.91 -13.26 29.28
C GLU A 315 -16.74 -13.53 28.32
N LEU A 316 -16.25 -12.48 27.66
CA LEU A 316 -15.05 -12.56 26.84
C LEU A 316 -13.85 -12.89 27.73
N THR A 317 -13.24 -14.04 27.50
CA THR A 317 -12.10 -14.53 28.28
C THR A 317 -10.85 -14.65 27.40
N GLY A 318 -9.68 -14.72 28.04
CA GLY A 318 -8.42 -15.01 27.37
C GLY A 318 -7.95 -13.91 26.41
N ILE A 319 -7.26 -14.32 25.34
CA ILE A 319 -6.61 -13.44 24.35
C ILE A 319 -7.60 -12.47 23.70
N ALA A 320 -8.83 -12.91 23.44
CA ALA A 320 -9.87 -12.05 22.84
C ALA A 320 -10.20 -10.85 23.72
N LYS A 321 -10.28 -11.05 25.03
CA LYS A 321 -10.49 -9.96 26.01
C LYS A 321 -9.28 -9.02 26.03
N ALA A 322 -8.06 -9.55 26.10
CA ALA A 322 -6.84 -8.76 26.07
C ALA A 322 -6.74 -7.91 24.77
N ALA A 323 -7.05 -8.49 23.61
CA ALA A 323 -7.03 -7.80 22.33
C ALA A 323 -8.06 -6.66 22.25
N ILE A 324 -9.25 -6.83 22.84
CA ILE A 324 -10.27 -5.76 22.89
C ILE A 324 -9.81 -4.62 23.80
N LEU A 325 -9.26 -4.93 24.96
CA LEU A 325 -8.75 -3.93 25.92
C LEU A 325 -7.61 -3.11 25.29
N MET A 326 -6.76 -3.72 24.47
CA MET A 326 -5.65 -3.04 23.78
C MET A 326 -6.06 -2.15 22.60
N ARG A 327 -7.35 -2.04 22.27
CA ARG A 327 -7.85 -1.13 21.21
C ARG A 327 -8.05 0.31 21.69
N SER A 328 -7.97 0.57 22.98
CA SER A 328 -8.13 1.92 23.55
C SER A 328 -6.95 2.25 24.46
N THR A 329 -6.42 3.45 24.35
CA THR A 329 -5.31 3.93 25.20
C THR A 329 -5.65 3.91 26.69
N SER A 330 -6.92 4.10 27.07
CA SER A 330 -7.37 4.08 28.46
C SER A 330 -7.39 2.69 29.11
N THR A 331 -7.47 1.62 28.30
CA THR A 331 -7.53 0.21 28.76
C THR A 331 -6.36 -0.64 28.24
N SER A 332 -5.46 -0.05 27.47
CA SER A 332 -4.37 -0.77 26.80
C SER A 332 -3.40 -1.41 27.80
N GLN A 333 -3.14 -0.75 28.91
CA GLN A 333 -2.29 -1.28 29.98
C GLN A 333 -2.91 -2.54 30.61
N GLU A 334 -4.20 -2.53 30.92
CA GLU A 334 -4.93 -3.68 31.45
C GLU A 334 -4.93 -4.86 30.45
N GLY A 335 -5.11 -4.57 29.16
CA GLY A 335 -5.02 -5.57 28.09
C GLY A 335 -3.64 -6.21 28.00
N LEU A 336 -2.57 -5.40 28.12
CA LEU A 336 -1.19 -5.90 28.11
C LEU A 336 -0.88 -6.74 29.36
N GLU A 337 -1.38 -6.35 30.53
CA GLU A 337 -1.22 -7.12 31.77
C GLU A 337 -1.90 -8.49 31.65
N LEU A 338 -3.13 -8.53 31.16
CA LEU A 338 -3.86 -9.79 30.94
C LEU A 338 -3.14 -10.70 29.93
N LEU A 339 -2.57 -10.11 28.85
CA LEU A 339 -1.80 -10.89 27.86
C LEU A 339 -0.50 -11.46 28.48
N ASN A 340 0.18 -10.70 29.35
CA ASN A 340 1.35 -11.18 30.08
C ASN A 340 1.00 -12.31 31.07
N GLU A 341 -0.14 -12.23 31.73
CA GLU A 341 -0.64 -13.27 32.60
C GLU A 341 -0.87 -14.58 31.83
N LEU A 342 -1.61 -14.53 30.74
CA LEU A 342 -1.86 -15.67 29.86
C LEU A 342 -0.57 -16.30 29.32
N ALA A 343 0.41 -15.49 28.93
CA ALA A 343 1.72 -15.98 28.49
C ALA A 343 2.53 -16.60 29.67
N GLY A 344 2.34 -16.09 30.88
CA GLY A 344 2.90 -16.65 32.12
C GLY A 344 2.32 -18.02 32.43
N GLU A 345 1.04 -18.23 32.15
CA GLU A 345 0.34 -19.51 32.31
C GLU A 345 0.69 -20.57 31.24
N GLY A 346 1.54 -20.22 30.28
CA GLY A 346 2.00 -21.12 29.23
C GLY A 346 1.12 -21.13 27.97
N ASN A 347 0.34 -20.08 27.74
CA ASN A 347 -0.42 -19.94 26.51
C ASN A 347 0.51 -19.53 25.35
N ALA A 348 0.70 -20.40 24.38
CA ALA A 348 1.60 -20.19 23.24
C ALA A 348 1.16 -19.02 22.37
N ASP A 349 -0.13 -18.89 22.07
CA ASP A 349 -0.67 -17.82 21.22
C ASP A 349 -0.52 -16.44 21.90
N ALA A 350 -0.73 -16.37 23.21
CA ALA A 350 -0.48 -15.16 23.98
C ALA A 350 1.00 -14.79 24.00
N THR A 351 1.88 -15.79 24.11
CA THR A 351 3.34 -15.60 24.09
C THR A 351 3.79 -15.11 22.71
N TYR A 352 3.26 -15.68 21.63
CA TYR A 352 3.50 -15.23 20.27
C TYR A 352 3.01 -13.80 20.05
N LEU A 353 1.78 -13.47 20.43
CA LEU A 353 1.25 -12.12 20.30
C LEU A 353 2.09 -11.08 21.05
N LEU A 354 2.56 -11.40 22.27
CA LEU A 354 3.49 -10.55 23.00
C LEU A 354 4.80 -10.33 22.26
N SER A 355 5.37 -11.35 21.64
CA SER A 355 6.58 -11.20 20.84
C SER A 355 6.39 -10.18 19.72
N ARG A 356 5.24 -10.23 19.03
CA ARG A 356 4.88 -9.30 17.96
C ARG A 356 4.73 -7.86 18.45
N LEU A 357 4.17 -7.66 19.62
CA LEU A 357 4.01 -6.33 20.24
C LEU A 357 5.37 -5.71 20.64
N TYR A 358 6.36 -6.52 21.03
CA TYR A 358 7.70 -6.06 21.40
C TYR A 358 8.64 -5.88 20.20
N PHE A 359 8.38 -6.50 19.05
CA PHE A 359 9.12 -6.22 17.83
C PHE A 359 9.01 -4.73 17.50
N GLY A 360 10.15 -4.12 17.13
CA GLY A 360 10.22 -2.73 16.71
C GLY A 360 9.48 -2.43 15.41
N LYS A 361 10.12 -1.78 14.47
CA LYS A 361 9.54 -1.52 13.14
C LYS A 361 9.10 -2.84 12.51
N ILE A 362 7.80 -3.07 12.50
CA ILE A 362 7.19 -4.19 11.80
C ILE A 362 7.14 -3.79 10.33
N ASN A 363 8.22 -4.05 9.59
CA ASN A 363 8.26 -3.93 8.14
C ASN A 363 7.52 -5.11 7.47
N ASN A 364 6.47 -5.63 8.10
CA ASN A 364 5.69 -6.72 7.56
C ASN A 364 4.32 -6.22 7.13
N GLU A 365 4.08 -6.22 5.83
CA GLU A 365 2.75 -6.07 5.21
C GLU A 365 1.72 -7.10 5.73
N TYR A 366 2.14 -8.03 6.59
CA TYR A 366 1.43 -9.26 6.97
C TYR A 366 1.07 -9.36 8.45
N ASP A 367 1.45 -8.39 9.28
CA ASP A 367 0.82 -8.28 10.59
C ASP A 367 -0.61 -7.81 10.38
N ALA A 368 -1.57 -8.65 10.81
CA ALA A 368 -2.96 -8.28 10.74
C ALA A 368 -3.12 -6.86 11.30
N ASP A 369 -3.89 -6.02 10.61
CA ASP A 369 -4.13 -4.62 11.02
C ASP A 369 -4.48 -4.48 12.49
N SER A 370 -5.07 -5.53 13.08
CA SER A 370 -5.37 -5.63 14.50
C SER A 370 -4.12 -5.58 15.40
N ILE A 371 -3.03 -6.27 15.05
CA ILE A 371 -1.78 -6.28 15.86
C ILE A 371 -1.08 -4.93 15.75
N ARG A 372 -1.05 -4.37 14.55
CA ARG A 372 -0.49 -3.04 14.30
C ARG A 372 -1.21 -1.96 15.11
N ASN A 373 -2.54 -1.96 15.09
CA ASN A 373 -3.36 -1.02 15.82
C ASN A 373 -3.22 -1.19 17.34
N MET A 374 -3.20 -2.42 17.85
CA MET A 374 -2.96 -2.69 19.27
C MET A 374 -1.59 -2.18 19.73
N ARG A 375 -0.56 -2.44 18.93
CA ARG A 375 0.80 -1.97 19.20
C ARG A 375 0.88 -0.44 19.21
N GLN A 376 0.26 0.24 18.25
CA GLN A 376 0.23 1.70 18.21
C GLN A 376 -0.48 2.27 19.45
N THR A 377 -1.62 1.70 19.81
CA THR A 377 -2.35 2.09 21.05
C THR A 377 -1.49 1.95 22.31
N LEU A 378 -0.69 0.88 22.40
CA LEU A 378 0.22 0.65 23.52
C LEU A 378 1.40 1.63 23.54
N LEU A 379 1.93 2.01 22.36
CA LEU A 379 2.98 3.02 22.23
C LEU A 379 2.46 4.41 22.62
N ASP A 380 1.28 4.79 22.15
CA ASP A 380 0.64 6.07 22.44
C ASP A 380 0.33 6.21 23.94
N GLY A 381 -0.06 5.10 24.60
CA GLY A 381 -0.24 5.02 26.05
C GLY A 381 1.06 4.86 26.86
N SER A 382 2.23 4.81 26.20
CA SER A 382 3.54 4.51 26.82
C SER A 382 3.59 3.19 27.61
N ALA A 383 2.67 2.26 27.31
CA ALA A 383 2.55 0.98 27.98
C ALA A 383 3.61 -0.04 27.53
N ILE A 384 4.16 0.14 26.33
CA ILE A 384 5.19 -0.74 25.76
C ILE A 384 6.29 0.09 25.10
N LYS A 385 7.52 -0.48 25.10
CA LYS A 385 8.65 0.03 24.32
C LYS A 385 9.17 -1.10 23.44
N THR A 386 9.67 -0.75 22.26
CA THR A 386 10.35 -1.71 21.40
C THR A 386 11.49 -2.38 22.17
N ASN A 387 11.51 -3.72 22.15
CA ASN A 387 12.54 -4.53 22.79
C ASN A 387 12.74 -5.83 22.00
N PHE A 388 13.73 -5.84 21.13
CA PHE A 388 14.03 -6.98 20.25
C PHE A 388 14.52 -8.21 21.03
N ASP A 389 15.28 -8.03 22.13
CA ASP A 389 15.73 -9.15 22.96
C ASP A 389 14.57 -9.88 23.56
N LYS A 390 13.63 -9.12 24.14
CA LYS A 390 12.42 -9.69 24.72
C LYS A 390 11.52 -10.32 23.67
N ALA A 391 11.42 -9.72 22.48
CA ALA A 391 10.67 -10.30 21.38
C ALA A 391 11.26 -11.65 20.92
N HIS A 392 12.57 -11.72 20.79
CA HIS A 392 13.30 -12.97 20.45
C HIS A 392 13.11 -14.05 21.52
N GLU A 393 13.28 -13.70 22.80
CA GLU A 393 13.05 -14.61 23.93
C GLU A 393 11.63 -15.18 23.91
N LEU A 394 10.63 -14.34 23.65
CA LEU A 394 9.23 -14.76 23.56
C LEU A 394 8.98 -15.66 22.36
N LEU A 395 9.62 -15.45 21.21
CA LEU A 395 9.53 -16.36 20.07
C LEU A 395 10.10 -17.75 20.39
N LEU A 396 11.25 -17.80 21.05
CA LEU A 396 11.84 -19.07 21.50
C LEU A 396 10.91 -19.78 22.48
N LYS A 397 10.34 -19.06 23.44
CA LYS A 397 9.35 -19.61 24.38
C LYS A 397 8.08 -20.09 23.66
N THR A 398 7.66 -19.40 22.61
CA THR A 398 6.49 -19.82 21.83
C THR A 398 6.72 -21.19 21.19
N ILE A 399 7.86 -21.43 20.55
CA ILE A 399 8.16 -22.74 19.93
C ILE A 399 8.48 -23.83 20.97
N GLU A 400 8.88 -23.47 22.19
CA GLU A 400 8.97 -24.42 23.30
C GLU A 400 7.57 -24.88 23.76
N LEU A 401 6.60 -23.97 23.84
CA LEU A 401 5.22 -24.26 24.23
C LEU A 401 4.43 -24.93 23.09
N ASN A 402 4.62 -24.49 21.86
CA ASN A 402 4.00 -25.05 20.67
C ASN A 402 5.06 -25.21 19.56
N PRO A 403 5.71 -26.39 19.46
CA PRO A 403 6.74 -26.63 18.43
C PRO A 403 6.24 -26.55 16.97
N LYS A 404 4.92 -26.60 16.75
CA LYS A 404 4.29 -26.49 15.43
C LYS A 404 3.84 -25.08 15.06
N GLU A 405 4.15 -24.07 15.88
CA GLU A 405 3.80 -22.68 15.60
C GLU A 405 4.71 -22.12 14.48
N TYR A 406 4.31 -22.38 13.24
CA TYR A 406 5.12 -22.03 12.06
C TYR A 406 5.32 -20.54 11.86
N HIS A 407 4.41 -19.68 12.35
CA HIS A 407 4.62 -18.25 12.32
C HIS A 407 5.80 -17.82 13.19
N ALA A 408 5.92 -18.41 14.40
CA ALA A 408 7.05 -18.13 15.28
C ALA A 408 8.36 -18.67 14.72
N LEU A 409 8.35 -19.85 14.10
CA LEU A 409 9.49 -20.42 13.40
C LEU A 409 9.94 -19.55 12.23
N TYR A 410 9.00 -19.05 11.44
CA TYR A 410 9.28 -18.14 10.33
C TYR A 410 9.94 -16.84 10.81
N GLU A 411 9.41 -16.23 11.87
CA GLU A 411 9.99 -15.01 12.45
C GLU A 411 11.39 -15.24 13.04
N LEU A 412 11.64 -16.39 13.66
CA LEU A 412 13.00 -16.76 14.14
C LEU A 412 13.98 -16.93 12.98
N GLY A 413 13.55 -17.54 11.88
CA GLY A 413 14.36 -17.63 10.66
C GLY A 413 14.73 -16.24 10.11
N ARG A 414 13.79 -15.34 10.08
CA ARG A 414 14.01 -13.94 9.66
C ARG A 414 14.94 -13.19 10.61
N ASP A 415 14.81 -13.40 11.92
CA ASP A 415 15.67 -12.78 12.93
C ASP A 415 17.13 -13.22 12.76
N CYS A 416 17.38 -14.49 12.41
CA CYS A 416 18.72 -14.97 12.05
C CYS A 416 19.29 -14.25 10.83
N LEU A 417 18.48 -13.99 9.79
CA LEU A 417 18.93 -13.29 8.58
C LEU A 417 19.04 -11.77 8.76
N ALA A 418 18.31 -11.20 9.71
CA ALA A 418 18.46 -9.78 10.05
C ALA A 418 19.81 -9.49 10.73
N GLY A 419 20.53 -10.54 11.09
CA GLY A 419 21.78 -10.49 11.84
C GLY A 419 21.58 -9.67 13.08
N ASN A 420 21.46 -10.12 14.25
CA ASN A 420 21.25 -9.29 15.46
C ASN A 420 21.46 -7.79 15.20
N ASN A 421 20.60 -7.20 14.38
CA ASN A 421 20.80 -5.89 13.69
C ASN A 421 20.80 -4.72 14.70
N ARG A 422 21.43 -4.97 15.83
CA ARG A 422 21.71 -4.07 16.95
C ARG A 422 22.99 -3.27 16.70
N ASP A 423 23.87 -3.79 15.80
CA ASP A 423 25.05 -3.10 15.31
C ASP A 423 25.07 -3.24 13.78
N HIS A 424 24.86 -2.15 13.06
CA HIS A 424 24.77 -2.07 11.59
C HIS A 424 26.04 -2.51 10.82
N GLU A 425 27.02 -3.14 11.48
CA GLU A 425 28.33 -3.48 10.90
C GLU A 425 28.68 -4.98 10.92
N LYS A 426 27.81 -5.87 11.45
CA LYS A 426 28.14 -7.30 11.51
C LYS A 426 27.67 -8.01 10.24
N GLU A 427 28.61 -8.52 9.45
CA GLU A 427 28.32 -9.43 8.34
C GLU A 427 27.68 -10.73 8.88
N LEU A 428 26.67 -11.25 8.16
CA LEU A 428 26.01 -12.51 8.49
C LEU A 428 27.01 -13.66 8.36
N SER A 429 27.05 -14.52 9.37
CA SER A 429 27.92 -15.70 9.39
C SER A 429 27.24 -16.88 8.67
N SER A 430 28.04 -17.85 8.23
CA SER A 430 27.50 -19.11 7.70
C SER A 430 26.59 -19.85 8.71
N GLU A 431 26.85 -19.69 10.01
CA GLU A 431 26.01 -20.26 11.09
C GLU A 431 24.63 -19.59 11.15
N ASP A 432 24.54 -18.27 10.90
CA ASP A 432 23.27 -17.55 10.88
C ASP A 432 22.38 -18.03 9.72
N PHE A 433 22.95 -18.24 8.55
CA PHE A 433 22.26 -18.80 7.40
C PHE A 433 21.80 -20.25 7.63
N GLN A 434 22.63 -21.07 8.29
CA GLN A 434 22.25 -22.45 8.63
C GLN A 434 21.06 -22.48 9.61
N LYS A 435 21.10 -21.69 10.68
CA LYS A 435 20.01 -21.58 11.64
C LYS A 435 18.71 -21.07 10.99
N ALA A 436 18.81 -20.05 10.13
CA ALA A 436 17.68 -19.56 9.38
C ALA A 436 17.05 -20.65 8.52
N ASN A 437 17.88 -21.41 7.79
CA ASN A 437 17.43 -22.52 6.97
C ASN A 437 16.72 -23.64 7.77
N GLU A 438 17.21 -23.95 8.97
CA GLU A 438 16.55 -24.92 9.87
C GLU A 438 15.17 -24.44 10.30
N TYR A 439 15.04 -23.19 10.72
CA TYR A 439 13.78 -22.61 11.13
C TYR A 439 12.77 -22.55 9.98
N PHE A 440 13.19 -22.08 8.81
CA PHE A 440 12.31 -22.01 7.64
C PHE A 440 11.90 -23.40 7.13
N THR A 441 12.79 -24.38 7.18
CA THR A 441 12.45 -25.76 6.78
C THR A 441 11.36 -26.34 7.68
N LYS A 442 11.45 -26.15 9.01
CA LYS A 442 10.43 -26.59 9.95
C LYS A 442 9.13 -25.80 9.77
N ALA A 443 9.23 -24.49 9.58
CA ALA A 443 8.07 -23.64 9.32
C ALA A 443 7.33 -24.08 8.07
N LEU A 444 8.04 -24.44 6.99
CA LEU A 444 7.46 -24.91 5.73
C LEU A 444 6.68 -26.22 5.91
N GLU A 445 7.24 -27.17 6.69
CA GLU A 445 6.57 -28.42 6.98
C GLU A 445 5.21 -28.18 7.66
N TYR A 446 5.19 -27.37 8.72
CA TYR A 446 3.97 -27.12 9.50
C TYR A 446 2.99 -26.17 8.79
N ALA A 447 3.45 -25.22 8.00
CA ALA A 447 2.58 -24.40 7.17
C ALA A 447 1.84 -25.27 6.11
N LYS A 448 2.53 -26.25 5.51
CA LYS A 448 1.91 -27.24 4.60
C LYS A 448 0.91 -28.13 5.33
N GLU A 449 1.20 -28.60 6.56
CA GLU A 449 0.25 -29.34 7.37
C GLU A 449 -1.02 -28.53 7.69
N SER A 450 -0.86 -27.22 7.91
CA SER A 450 -1.96 -26.29 8.21
C SER A 450 -2.72 -25.81 6.97
N ASN A 451 -2.25 -26.17 5.76
CA ASN A 451 -2.80 -25.75 4.48
C ASN A 451 -2.80 -24.20 4.29
N ASP A 452 -1.82 -23.51 4.88
CA ASP A 452 -1.61 -22.06 4.74
C ASP A 452 -0.71 -21.77 3.54
N GLN A 453 -1.32 -21.67 2.38
CA GLN A 453 -0.62 -21.50 1.11
C GLN A 453 0.18 -20.19 1.05
N ASP A 454 -0.32 -19.13 1.67
CA ASP A 454 0.35 -17.82 1.68
C ASP A 454 1.69 -17.88 2.43
N TYR A 455 1.72 -18.59 3.58
CA TYR A 455 2.96 -18.77 4.33
C TYR A 455 3.88 -19.79 3.66
N VAL A 456 3.37 -20.81 3.00
CA VAL A 456 4.17 -21.76 2.23
C VAL A 456 4.98 -21.05 1.15
N GLU A 457 4.34 -20.21 0.34
CA GLU A 457 5.02 -19.44 -0.72
C GLU A 457 6.12 -18.53 -0.17
N ARG A 458 5.83 -17.81 0.91
CA ARG A 458 6.79 -16.92 1.57
C ARG A 458 8.01 -17.64 2.13
N ILE A 459 7.78 -18.79 2.74
CA ILE A 459 8.88 -19.57 3.32
C ILE A 459 9.74 -20.16 2.19
N GLU A 460 9.14 -20.63 1.11
CA GLU A 460 9.86 -21.16 -0.06
C GLU A 460 10.75 -20.07 -0.70
N GLU A 461 10.27 -18.83 -0.80
CA GLU A 461 11.10 -17.69 -1.26
C GLU A 461 12.32 -17.44 -0.37
N GLN A 462 12.17 -17.51 0.97
CA GLN A 462 13.28 -17.33 1.90
C GLN A 462 14.31 -18.46 1.78
N LEU A 463 13.85 -19.70 1.64
CA LEU A 463 14.73 -20.85 1.47
C LEU A 463 15.50 -20.79 0.15
N GLU A 464 14.87 -20.34 -0.94
CA GLU A 464 15.56 -20.17 -2.23
C GLU A 464 16.62 -19.07 -2.17
N MET A 465 16.31 -17.96 -1.47
CA MET A 465 17.28 -16.89 -1.23
C MET A 465 18.51 -17.39 -0.45
N ILE A 466 18.30 -18.14 0.64
CA ILE A 466 19.40 -18.71 1.45
C ILE A 466 20.25 -19.66 0.60
N LYS A 467 19.63 -20.51 -0.20
CA LYS A 467 20.33 -21.45 -1.09
C LYS A 467 21.26 -20.73 -2.07
N THR A 468 20.80 -19.61 -2.64
CA THR A 468 21.58 -18.79 -3.58
C THR A 468 22.78 -18.11 -2.94
N VAL A 469 22.78 -17.93 -1.62
CA VAL A 469 23.87 -17.28 -0.86
C VAL A 469 24.87 -18.30 -0.34
N ILE A 470 24.45 -19.55 -0.08
CA ILE A 470 25.31 -20.63 0.44
C ILE A 470 26.05 -21.37 -0.68
N GLU A 471 25.46 -21.46 -1.91
CA GLU A 471 26.13 -21.97 -3.12
C GLU A 471 27.10 -20.90 -3.70
#